data_521a7ecbcff2e9231febaab912d5059c
#
_entry.id   521a7ecbcff2e9231febaab912d5059c
#
_cell.length_a   1.000
_cell.length_b   1.000
_cell.length_c   1.000
_cell.angle_alpha   90.00
_cell.angle_beta   90.00
_cell.angle_gamma   90.00
#
_symmetry.space_group_name_H-M   'P 1'
#
loop_
_entity.id
_entity.type
_entity.pdbx_description
1 polymer ?
#
loop_
_entity_poly.entity_id
_entity_poly.type
_entity_poly.pdbx_seq_one_letter_code
_entity_poly.pdbx_strand_id
1 'polypeptide(L)'
;MTTDTDHSQVKLDVPEGTQSLEITRDFNASPDKVFRAHMDPELFVKWNGPEEITNTIREWDPKTGGNWSYVSRDDNGEYGFFGSFHEVRENERIVQTFTFEGFPDAVNLEIMTLTDLGDGRTRLSSTAIFDSVESRDGMVAAGMESGIVEGYNKLDALLAEGA
;
A
#
# COMPACT_ATOMS: atom_id res chain seq x y z
N MET A 1 -9.16 -18.38 -25.37
CA MET A 1 -9.72 -17.07 -25.02
C MET A 1 -9.17 -16.66 -23.65
N THR A 2 -8.21 -15.77 -23.66
CA THR A 2 -7.69 -15.20 -22.42
C THR A 2 -8.73 -14.21 -21.91
N THR A 3 -9.40 -14.55 -20.83
CA THR A 3 -10.15 -13.59 -20.08
C THR A 3 -9.16 -12.62 -19.48
N ASP A 4 -9.09 -11.42 -20.04
CA ASP A 4 -8.37 -10.32 -19.41
C ASP A 4 -9.11 -10.05 -18.09
N THR A 5 -8.49 -10.44 -16.99
CA THR A 5 -9.09 -10.23 -15.68
C THR A 5 -9.03 -8.75 -15.36
N ASP A 6 -10.20 -8.13 -15.29
CA ASP A 6 -10.30 -6.72 -14.92
C ASP A 6 -9.94 -6.55 -13.45
N HIS A 7 -8.87 -5.81 -13.18
CA HIS A 7 -8.41 -5.47 -11.84
C HIS A 7 -8.63 -3.98 -11.52
N SER A 8 -9.65 -3.35 -12.13
CA SER A 8 -10.03 -1.96 -11.81
C SER A 8 -10.55 -1.81 -10.38
N GLN A 9 -10.85 -2.93 -9.72
CA GLN A 9 -11.14 -3.01 -8.30
C GLN A 9 -10.01 -3.77 -7.60
N VAL A 10 -9.84 -3.52 -6.30
CA VAL A 10 -8.86 -4.27 -5.52
C VAL A 10 -9.25 -5.75 -5.49
N LYS A 11 -8.28 -6.59 -5.82
CA LYS A 11 -8.36 -8.02 -5.56
C LYS A 11 -7.44 -8.35 -4.39
N LEU A 12 -8.01 -8.83 -3.31
CA LEU A 12 -7.28 -9.30 -2.14
C LEU A 12 -7.33 -10.81 -2.10
N ASP A 13 -6.17 -11.46 -2.13
CA ASP A 13 -6.05 -12.91 -1.99
C ASP A 13 -5.39 -13.24 -0.65
N VAL A 14 -6.08 -14.02 0.17
CA VAL A 14 -5.66 -14.40 1.52
C VAL A 14 -5.55 -15.92 1.58
N PRO A 15 -4.44 -16.52 1.09
CA PRO A 15 -4.31 -17.99 1.07
C PRO A 15 -4.36 -18.57 2.48
N GLU A 16 -5.27 -19.52 2.70
CA GLU A 16 -5.46 -20.16 4.00
C GLU A 16 -4.17 -20.86 4.46
N GLY A 17 -3.84 -20.70 5.74
CA GLY A 17 -2.69 -21.36 6.37
C GLY A 17 -1.33 -20.77 5.98
N THR A 18 -1.30 -19.66 5.27
CA THR A 18 -0.04 -18.95 4.93
C THR A 18 0.11 -17.68 5.76
N GLN A 19 1.33 -17.14 5.79
CA GLN A 19 1.63 -15.87 6.47
C GLN A 19 1.53 -14.67 5.54
N SER A 20 1.06 -14.88 4.31
CA SER A 20 1.03 -13.82 3.29
C SER A 20 -0.38 -13.48 2.83
N LEU A 21 -0.50 -12.32 2.24
CA LEU A 21 -1.65 -11.94 1.43
C LEU A 21 -1.16 -11.19 0.18
N GLU A 22 -1.97 -11.23 -0.87
CA GLU A 22 -1.64 -10.60 -2.14
C GLU A 22 -2.72 -9.60 -2.53
N ILE A 23 -2.30 -8.46 -3.04
CA ILE A 23 -3.16 -7.37 -3.47
C ILE A 23 -2.83 -7.06 -4.92
N THR A 24 -3.86 -6.95 -5.76
CA THR A 24 -3.72 -6.55 -7.17
C THR A 24 -4.71 -5.44 -7.48
N ARG A 25 -4.25 -4.41 -8.15
CA ARG A 25 -5.10 -3.29 -8.60
C ARG A 25 -4.51 -2.68 -9.86
N ASP A 26 -5.36 -2.43 -10.85
CA ASP A 26 -4.99 -1.69 -12.05
C ASP A 26 -5.39 -0.21 -11.90
N PHE A 27 -4.49 0.67 -12.34
CA PHE A 27 -4.71 2.12 -12.33
C PHE A 27 -4.65 2.68 -13.75
N ASN A 28 -5.46 3.70 -14.03
CA ASN A 28 -5.46 4.43 -15.31
C ASN A 28 -4.43 5.57 -15.28
N ALA A 29 -3.19 5.21 -14.99
CA ALA A 29 -2.06 6.12 -14.97
C ALA A 29 -0.78 5.34 -15.26
N SER A 30 0.23 6.01 -15.81
CA SER A 30 1.52 5.39 -16.11
C SER A 30 2.29 5.01 -14.83
N PRO A 31 3.23 4.05 -14.91
CA PRO A 31 3.99 3.60 -13.74
C PRO A 31 4.71 4.72 -12.99
N ASP A 32 5.24 5.72 -13.68
CA ASP A 32 5.91 6.85 -13.05
C ASP A 32 4.96 7.67 -12.17
N LYS A 33 3.71 7.83 -12.58
CA LYS A 33 2.70 8.55 -11.79
C LYS A 33 2.25 7.75 -10.58
N VAL A 34 2.03 6.45 -10.74
CA VAL A 34 1.66 5.55 -9.64
C VAL A 34 2.81 5.49 -8.62
N PHE A 35 4.02 5.34 -9.09
CA PHE A 35 5.22 5.33 -8.24
C PHE A 35 5.36 6.65 -7.46
N ARG A 36 5.24 7.78 -8.15
CA ARG A 36 5.32 9.10 -7.51
C ARG A 36 4.28 9.28 -6.42
N ALA A 37 3.06 8.81 -6.65
CA ALA A 37 1.98 8.91 -5.64
C ALA A 37 2.29 8.13 -4.38
N HIS A 38 3.13 7.10 -4.45
CA HIS A 38 3.60 6.33 -3.29
C HIS A 38 4.82 6.98 -2.60
N MET A 39 5.68 7.65 -3.36
CA MET A 39 6.96 8.16 -2.85
C MET A 39 6.93 9.63 -2.45
N ASP A 40 6.06 10.43 -3.07
CA ASP A 40 5.88 11.84 -2.70
C ASP A 40 5.00 11.92 -1.45
N PRO A 41 5.53 12.43 -0.32
CA PRO A 41 4.76 12.46 0.94
C PRO A 41 3.52 13.36 0.85
N GLU A 42 3.53 14.39 0.04
CA GLU A 42 2.38 15.28 -0.15
C GLU A 42 1.24 14.56 -0.87
N LEU A 43 1.56 13.62 -1.77
CA LEU A 43 0.55 12.80 -2.44
C LEU A 43 0.12 11.62 -1.57
N PHE A 44 1.08 10.95 -0.94
CA PHE A 44 0.81 9.78 -0.09
C PHE A 44 -0.22 10.07 1.00
N VAL A 45 -0.12 11.21 1.68
CA VAL A 45 -1.05 11.56 2.77
C VAL A 45 -2.48 11.78 2.29
N LYS A 46 -2.69 12.03 1.00
CA LYS A 46 -4.02 12.29 0.43
C LYS A 46 -4.82 11.02 0.18
N TRP A 47 -4.18 9.88 -0.02
CA TRP A 47 -4.89 8.67 -0.40
C TRP A 47 -4.72 7.50 0.57
N ASN A 48 -3.66 7.46 1.39
CA ASN A 48 -3.38 6.32 2.25
C ASN A 48 -4.47 6.11 3.30
N GLY A 49 -5.01 4.89 3.37
CA GLY A 49 -5.97 4.49 4.40
C GLY A 49 -7.43 4.81 4.08
N PRO A 50 -8.31 4.57 5.07
CA PRO A 50 -9.76 4.78 4.91
C PRO A 50 -10.15 6.22 4.60
N GLU A 51 -11.39 6.42 4.13
CA GLU A 51 -11.93 7.73 3.74
C GLU A 51 -11.80 8.81 4.82
N GLU A 52 -12.05 8.45 6.06
CA GLU A 52 -12.11 9.42 7.16
C GLU A 52 -10.81 9.55 7.94
N ILE A 53 -9.70 9.09 7.36
CA ILE A 53 -8.38 9.15 7.99
C ILE A 53 -7.63 10.40 7.53
N THR A 54 -6.90 11.02 8.47
CA THR A 54 -5.95 12.09 8.17
C THR A 54 -4.55 11.61 8.50
N ASN A 55 -3.63 11.73 7.56
CA ASN A 55 -2.25 11.30 7.72
C ASN A 55 -1.32 12.48 7.95
N THR A 56 -0.37 12.31 8.87
CA THR A 56 0.71 13.28 9.12
C THR A 56 2.04 12.55 9.07
N ILE A 57 2.96 13.00 8.22
CA ILE A 57 4.29 12.40 8.08
C ILE A 57 5.18 12.83 9.24
N ARG A 58 5.90 11.88 9.83
CA ARG A 58 6.93 12.14 10.85
C ARG A 58 8.34 12.02 10.28
N GLU A 59 8.57 11.00 9.46
CA GLU A 59 9.86 10.74 8.81
C GLU A 59 9.60 10.23 7.40
N TRP A 60 10.36 10.71 6.43
CA TRP A 60 10.15 10.28 5.05
C TRP A 60 11.44 10.41 4.23
N ASP A 61 12.10 9.28 4.02
CA ASP A 61 13.33 9.19 3.23
C ASP A 61 13.13 8.08 2.18
N PRO A 62 12.48 8.40 1.04
CA PRO A 62 11.97 7.40 0.09
C PRO A 62 13.05 6.89 -0.86
N LYS A 63 14.07 6.24 -0.29
CA LYS A 63 15.18 5.64 -1.04
C LYS A 63 15.59 4.33 -0.39
N THR A 64 16.32 3.49 -1.13
CA THR A 64 16.91 2.28 -0.57
C THR A 64 17.74 2.60 0.67
N GLY A 65 17.42 1.96 1.78
CA GLY A 65 18.06 2.19 3.08
C GLY A 65 17.45 3.34 3.90
N GLY A 66 16.46 4.05 3.36
CA GLY A 66 15.78 5.11 4.09
C GLY A 66 14.68 4.59 5.01
N ASN A 67 14.17 5.45 5.89
CA ASN A 67 13.11 5.14 6.82
C ASN A 67 11.86 5.97 6.50
N TRP A 68 10.71 5.49 6.97
CA TRP A 68 9.47 6.22 6.88
C TRP A 68 8.66 6.07 8.18
N SER A 69 7.83 7.08 8.48
CA SER A 69 6.93 7.04 9.63
C SER A 69 5.82 8.05 9.46
N TYR A 70 4.60 7.65 9.80
CA TYR A 70 3.45 8.54 9.78
C TYR A 70 2.44 8.19 10.87
N VAL A 71 1.55 9.15 11.16
CA VAL A 71 0.43 8.97 12.09
C VAL A 71 -0.86 9.16 11.30
N SER A 72 -1.77 8.22 11.46
CA SER A 72 -3.13 8.31 10.93
C SER A 72 -4.08 8.66 12.07
N ARG A 73 -5.00 9.59 11.82
CA ARG A 73 -6.01 10.01 12.80
C ARG A 73 -7.41 9.88 12.28
N ASP A 74 -8.30 9.45 13.14
CA ASP A 74 -9.74 9.48 12.91
C ASP A 74 -10.44 9.90 14.21
N ASP A 75 -11.78 9.82 14.26
CA ASP A 75 -12.56 10.19 15.44
C ASP A 75 -12.31 9.26 16.63
N ASN A 76 -11.73 8.09 16.42
CA ASN A 76 -11.45 7.09 17.45
C ASN A 76 -10.05 7.21 18.05
N GLY A 77 -9.13 7.94 17.40
CA GLY A 77 -7.79 8.12 17.93
C GLY A 77 -6.70 8.29 16.87
N GLU A 78 -5.48 8.05 17.33
CA GLU A 78 -4.27 8.16 16.53
C GLU A 78 -3.59 6.80 16.42
N TYR A 79 -3.06 6.51 15.23
CA TYR A 79 -2.41 5.24 14.91
C TYR A 79 -1.08 5.53 14.24
N GLY A 80 0.02 5.16 14.90
CA GLY A 80 1.37 5.35 14.38
C GLY A 80 1.86 4.13 13.59
N PHE A 81 2.58 4.40 12.51
CA PHE A 81 3.17 3.37 11.66
C PHE A 81 4.59 3.77 11.30
N PHE A 82 5.48 2.78 11.18
CA PHE A 82 6.86 3.03 10.76
C PHE A 82 7.45 1.83 10.05
N GLY A 83 8.52 2.08 9.33
CA GLY A 83 9.27 1.04 8.65
C GLY A 83 10.51 1.57 7.96
N SER A 84 11.13 0.71 7.19
CA SER A 84 12.33 1.00 6.42
C SER A 84 12.13 0.55 4.98
N PHE A 85 12.71 1.30 4.05
CA PHE A 85 12.77 0.91 2.65
C PHE A 85 13.98 0.00 2.42
N HIS A 86 13.73 -1.26 2.14
CA HIS A 86 14.79 -2.20 1.78
C HIS A 86 15.30 -1.93 0.37
N GLU A 87 14.37 -1.68 -0.57
CA GLU A 87 14.69 -1.36 -1.96
C GLU A 87 13.66 -0.39 -2.51
N VAL A 88 14.13 0.68 -3.14
CA VAL A 88 13.30 1.57 -3.96
C VAL A 88 13.90 1.58 -5.36
N ARG A 89 13.18 0.97 -6.30
CA ARG A 89 13.54 0.93 -7.72
C ARG A 89 12.53 1.77 -8.48
N GLU A 90 13.00 2.90 -8.98
CA GLU A 90 12.15 3.91 -9.61
C GLU A 90 11.20 3.31 -10.64
N ASN A 91 9.91 3.60 -10.49
CA ASN A 91 8.82 3.20 -11.38
C ASN A 91 8.58 1.68 -11.48
N GLU A 92 9.29 0.86 -10.71
CA GLU A 92 9.23 -0.59 -10.83
C GLU A 92 8.88 -1.34 -9.55
N ARG A 93 9.53 -0.97 -8.42
CA ARG A 93 9.47 -1.82 -7.23
C ARG A 93 9.75 -1.07 -5.95
N ILE A 94 8.98 -1.37 -4.90
CA ILE A 94 9.22 -0.90 -3.54
C ILE A 94 9.15 -2.10 -2.62
N VAL A 95 10.22 -2.34 -1.85
CA VAL A 95 10.26 -3.34 -0.79
C VAL A 95 10.47 -2.61 0.52
N GLN A 96 9.56 -2.83 1.48
CA GLN A 96 9.60 -2.12 2.75
C GLN A 96 9.15 -3.00 3.90
N THR A 97 9.58 -2.66 5.11
CA THR A 97 9.00 -3.19 6.33
C THR A 97 7.85 -2.30 6.78
N PHE A 98 6.95 -2.86 7.58
CA PHE A 98 5.78 -2.15 8.10
C PHE A 98 5.50 -2.63 9.52
N THR A 99 5.43 -1.70 10.46
CA THR A 99 5.05 -1.97 11.84
C THR A 99 3.98 -0.97 12.29
N PHE A 100 2.94 -1.49 12.91
CA PHE A 100 1.96 -0.68 13.63
C PHE A 100 2.46 -0.50 15.07
N GLU A 101 2.52 0.74 15.55
CA GLU A 101 3.04 1.04 16.90
C GLU A 101 2.22 0.41 18.03
N GLY A 102 0.94 0.09 17.78
CA GLY A 102 0.10 -0.64 18.73
C GLY A 102 0.52 -2.09 18.96
N PHE A 103 1.28 -2.65 18.02
CA PHE A 103 1.89 -3.99 18.12
C PHE A 103 3.34 -3.91 17.66
N PRO A 104 4.22 -3.29 18.49
CA PRO A 104 5.56 -2.92 18.03
C PRO A 104 6.51 -4.08 17.75
N ASP A 105 6.19 -5.28 18.23
CA ASP A 105 7.01 -6.47 17.99
C ASP A 105 6.66 -7.18 16.67
N ALA A 106 5.55 -6.81 16.03
CA ALA A 106 5.13 -7.40 14.76
C ALA A 106 5.68 -6.61 13.59
N VAL A 107 6.35 -7.28 12.65
CA VAL A 107 6.91 -6.67 11.45
C VAL A 107 6.40 -7.40 10.22
N ASN A 108 5.83 -6.65 9.29
CA ASN A 108 5.43 -7.16 7.98
C ASN A 108 6.49 -6.79 6.95
N LEU A 109 6.68 -7.65 5.96
CA LEU A 109 7.46 -7.33 4.77
C LEU A 109 6.49 -7.11 3.62
N GLU A 110 6.58 -5.96 2.96
CA GLU A 110 5.73 -5.60 1.83
C GLU A 110 6.57 -5.47 0.56
N ILE A 111 6.15 -6.18 -0.48
CA ILE A 111 6.83 -6.19 -1.77
C ILE A 111 5.82 -5.72 -2.82
N MET A 112 6.01 -4.51 -3.33
CA MET A 112 5.15 -3.91 -4.35
C MET A 112 5.89 -3.85 -5.68
N THR A 113 5.24 -4.29 -6.75
CA THR A 113 5.74 -4.18 -8.12
C THR A 113 4.73 -3.46 -8.99
N LEU A 114 5.24 -2.68 -9.95
CA LEU A 114 4.45 -1.97 -10.94
C LEU A 114 4.76 -2.54 -12.32
N THR A 115 3.71 -2.95 -13.04
CA THR A 115 3.82 -3.47 -14.39
C THR A 115 3.11 -2.51 -15.35
N ASP A 116 3.83 -2.05 -16.37
CA ASP A 116 3.25 -1.22 -17.42
C ASP A 116 2.35 -2.10 -18.30
N LEU A 117 1.05 -1.77 -18.34
CA LEU A 117 0.09 -2.49 -19.16
C LEU A 117 -0.05 -1.90 -20.57
N GLY A 118 0.66 -0.79 -20.84
CA GLY A 118 0.48 -0.02 -22.07
C GLY A 118 -0.70 0.94 -21.97
N ASP A 119 -0.79 1.88 -22.89
CA ASP A 119 -1.86 2.87 -23.01
C ASP A 119 -2.05 3.72 -21.74
N GLY A 120 -0.96 3.96 -21.00
CA GLY A 120 -1.00 4.77 -19.78
C GLY A 120 -1.67 4.07 -18.59
N ARG A 121 -1.62 2.74 -18.54
CA ARG A 121 -2.18 1.93 -17.46
C ARG A 121 -1.09 1.13 -16.74
N THR A 122 -1.29 0.93 -15.46
CA THR A 122 -0.33 0.23 -14.60
C THR A 122 -1.04 -0.81 -13.75
N ARG A 123 -0.43 -1.98 -13.62
CA ARG A 123 -0.85 -2.99 -12.63
C ARG A 123 0.07 -2.91 -11.42
N LEU A 124 -0.53 -2.67 -10.28
CA LEU A 124 0.13 -2.76 -8.99
C LEU A 124 -0.12 -4.16 -8.42
N SER A 125 0.96 -4.86 -8.08
CA SER A 125 0.90 -6.14 -7.38
C SER A 125 1.70 -6.01 -6.09
N SER A 126 1.09 -6.35 -4.97
CA SER A 126 1.75 -6.26 -3.67
C SER A 126 1.56 -7.56 -2.90
N THR A 127 2.66 -8.04 -2.31
CA THR A 127 2.65 -9.19 -1.40
C THR A 127 3.03 -8.67 -0.03
N ALA A 128 2.20 -8.95 0.97
CA ALA A 128 2.52 -8.67 2.37
C ALA A 128 2.78 -9.99 3.07
N ILE A 129 3.94 -10.08 3.75
CA ILE A 129 4.36 -11.26 4.51
C ILE A 129 4.41 -10.87 5.97
N PHE A 130 3.62 -11.57 6.78
CA PHE A 130 3.52 -11.32 8.23
C PHE A 130 4.47 -12.24 8.97
N ASP A 131 4.77 -11.91 10.23
CA ASP A 131 5.67 -12.70 11.06
C ASP A 131 5.02 -14.00 11.58
N SER A 132 3.70 -14.13 11.50
CA SER A 132 2.97 -15.35 11.83
C SER A 132 1.63 -15.41 11.10
N VAL A 133 1.04 -16.60 11.05
CA VAL A 133 -0.33 -16.79 10.52
C VAL A 133 -1.32 -16.01 11.38
N GLU A 134 -1.14 -16.03 12.70
CA GLU A 134 -2.00 -15.33 13.66
C GLU A 134 -1.97 -13.82 13.46
N SER A 135 -0.78 -13.25 13.22
CA SER A 135 -0.64 -11.81 12.94
C SER A 135 -1.37 -11.44 11.66
N ARG A 136 -1.24 -12.24 10.61
CA ARG A 136 -1.95 -12.03 9.34
C ARG A 136 -3.46 -12.07 9.55
N ASP A 137 -3.95 -13.13 10.19
CA ASP A 137 -5.38 -13.31 10.40
C ASP A 137 -5.96 -12.21 11.29
N GLY A 138 -5.22 -11.74 12.28
CA GLY A 138 -5.60 -10.62 13.12
C GLY A 138 -5.75 -9.31 12.34
N MET A 139 -4.84 -9.02 11.43
CA MET A 139 -4.92 -7.81 10.59
C MET A 139 -6.10 -7.88 9.62
N VAL A 140 -6.34 -9.03 9.02
CA VAL A 140 -7.50 -9.22 8.13
C VAL A 140 -8.79 -9.04 8.92
N ALA A 141 -8.89 -9.65 10.10
CA ALA A 141 -10.07 -9.53 10.97
C ALA A 141 -10.30 -8.10 11.48
N ALA A 142 -9.24 -7.30 11.60
CA ALA A 142 -9.32 -5.90 12.00
C ALA A 142 -9.83 -4.96 10.90
N GLY A 143 -10.09 -5.47 9.69
CA GLY A 143 -10.68 -4.69 8.61
C GLY A 143 -9.67 -4.02 7.68
N MET A 144 -8.45 -4.55 7.56
CA MET A 144 -7.44 -3.97 6.67
C MET A 144 -7.91 -3.90 5.21
N GLU A 145 -8.78 -4.83 4.78
CA GLU A 145 -9.29 -4.85 3.40
C GLU A 145 -10.03 -3.56 3.06
N SER A 146 -10.94 -3.09 3.91
CA SER A 146 -11.67 -1.86 3.64
C SER A 146 -10.77 -0.64 3.57
N GLY A 147 -9.74 -0.57 4.42
CA GLY A 147 -8.74 0.50 4.38
C GLY A 147 -7.95 0.52 3.07
N ILE A 148 -7.58 -0.66 2.57
CA ILE A 148 -6.87 -0.81 1.29
C ILE A 148 -7.78 -0.41 0.13
N VAL A 149 -9.02 -0.90 0.09
CA VAL A 149 -9.99 -0.59 -0.96
C VAL A 149 -10.26 0.90 -1.03
N GLU A 150 -10.58 1.52 0.10
CA GLU A 150 -10.87 2.95 0.17
C GLU A 150 -9.65 3.79 -0.19
N GLY A 151 -8.47 3.41 0.28
CA GLY A 151 -7.21 4.08 -0.05
C GLY A 151 -6.91 4.05 -1.54
N TYR A 152 -7.00 2.89 -2.17
CA TYR A 152 -6.74 2.79 -3.61
C TYR A 152 -7.82 3.46 -4.46
N ASN A 153 -9.07 3.53 -3.99
CA ASN A 153 -10.10 4.31 -4.68
C ASN A 153 -9.78 5.81 -4.63
N LYS A 154 -9.27 6.32 -3.51
CA LYS A 154 -8.79 7.70 -3.40
C LYS A 154 -7.57 7.94 -4.30
N LEU A 155 -6.66 6.99 -4.36
CA LEU A 155 -5.49 7.07 -5.25
C LEU A 155 -5.92 7.13 -6.71
N ASP A 156 -6.86 6.29 -7.12
CA ASP A 156 -7.38 6.30 -8.48
C ASP A 156 -7.99 7.66 -8.84
N ALA A 157 -8.78 8.23 -7.95
CA ALA A 157 -9.36 9.57 -8.14
C ALA A 157 -8.29 10.66 -8.21
N LEU A 158 -7.26 10.57 -7.37
CA LEU A 158 -6.14 11.52 -7.35
C LEU A 158 -5.35 11.48 -8.68
N LEU A 159 -5.10 10.28 -9.18
CA LEU A 159 -4.42 10.08 -10.46
C LEU A 159 -5.25 10.61 -11.64
N ALA A 160 -6.58 10.48 -11.57
CA ALA A 160 -7.50 11.01 -12.58
C ALA A 160 -7.49 12.55 -12.60
N GLU A 161 -7.15 13.20 -11.50
CA GLU A 161 -7.01 14.66 -11.40
C GLU A 161 -5.68 15.17 -11.96
N GLY A 162 -4.79 14.28 -12.39
CA GLY A 162 -3.51 14.63 -12.98
C GLY A 162 -2.32 14.66 -12.02
N ALA A 163 -2.50 14.04 -10.88
CA ALA A 163 -1.38 13.90 -9.92
C ALA A 163 -0.30 12.95 -10.43
#